data_6d873504799ff1527cecca9c3a8f5fa6
#
_entry.id   6d873504799ff1527cecca9c3a8f5fa6
#
_cell.length_a   1.000
_cell.length_b   1.000
_cell.length_c   1.000
_cell.angle_alpha   90.00
_cell.angle_beta   90.00
_cell.angle_gamma   90.00
#
_symmetry.space_group_name_H-M   'P 1'
#
loop_
_entity.id
_entity.type
_entity.pdbx_description
1 polymer ?
#
loop_
_entity_poly.entity_id
_entity_poly.type
_entity_poly.pdbx_seq_one_letter_code
_entity_poly.pdbx_strand_id
1 'polypeptide(L)'
;VVDNWWQTEIAGPVLGTLPTFEARPSKVGKPLPGAVVDVVDRDGKSLPDGHGGLLVLREPLPYMLRTVWGDDERYQQYWRQVPGCYAAGDIAVRDRDGYFAVLGRADDVMNVAGHRIGTAEVESSLLRHPSVAESAVIGLPDDVKGERIKAFVVLRAGELAGPGLIGSLKDHVRQDLGPIAQPSEIEIRTSLPKTRSGKIVRRFLKAQELGEDPGDLSTLAD
;
A
#
# COMPACT_ATOMS: atom_id res chain seq x y z
N VAL A 1 9.23 19.61 4.33
CA VAL A 1 8.46 18.67 3.47
C VAL A 1 7.08 18.58 4.05
N VAL A 2 6.04 18.74 3.23
CA VAL A 2 4.63 18.61 3.61
C VAL A 2 4.11 17.33 2.99
N ASP A 3 3.59 16.43 3.82
CA ASP A 3 2.97 15.19 3.34
C ASP A 3 1.50 15.45 3.01
N ASN A 4 0.99 14.72 2.01
CA ASN A 4 -0.41 14.77 1.63
C ASN A 4 -0.83 13.46 0.97
N TRP A 5 -2.15 13.20 0.98
CA TRP A 5 -2.74 12.10 0.24
C TRP A 5 -3.78 12.62 -0.74
N TRP A 6 -3.72 12.12 -1.96
CA TRP A 6 -4.65 12.38 -3.05
C TRP A 6 -4.62 11.24 -4.08
N GLN A 7 -5.55 11.28 -5.01
CA GLN A 7 -5.61 10.35 -6.14
C GLN A 7 -5.92 11.14 -7.41
N THR A 8 -5.56 10.58 -8.57
CA THR A 8 -5.92 11.17 -9.89
C THR A 8 -7.42 11.38 -10.01
N GLU A 9 -8.20 10.43 -9.49
CA GLU A 9 -9.66 10.43 -9.46
C GLU A 9 -10.25 11.56 -8.61
N ILE A 10 -9.51 12.05 -7.64
CA ILE A 10 -9.92 13.15 -6.74
C ILE A 10 -9.42 14.50 -7.27
N ALA A 11 -8.39 14.51 -8.14
CA ALA A 11 -7.78 15.69 -8.75
C ALA A 11 -7.12 16.70 -7.79
N GLY A 12 -7.03 16.38 -6.50
CA GLY A 12 -6.38 17.25 -5.51
C GLY A 12 -6.23 16.58 -4.14
N PRO A 13 -5.39 17.16 -3.25
CA PRO A 13 -5.21 16.64 -1.90
C PRO A 13 -6.49 16.73 -1.07
N VAL A 14 -6.78 15.69 -0.30
CA VAL A 14 -7.90 15.65 0.67
C VAL A 14 -7.42 15.41 2.10
N LEU A 15 -6.23 14.81 2.27
CA LEU A 15 -5.52 14.78 3.53
C LEU A 15 -4.21 15.52 3.35
N GLY A 16 -3.77 16.24 4.37
CA GLY A 16 -2.50 16.92 4.32
C GLY A 16 -2.12 17.58 5.63
N THR A 17 -0.86 17.97 5.73
CA THR A 17 -0.33 18.73 6.85
C THR A 17 -0.30 20.21 6.50
N LEU A 18 -1.27 20.96 7.03
CA LEU A 18 -1.28 22.42 6.90
C LEU A 18 -0.29 23.07 7.89
N PRO A 19 0.20 24.30 7.60
CA PRO A 19 1.08 25.03 8.50
C PRO A 19 0.50 25.29 9.91
N THR A 20 -0.82 25.11 10.07
CA THR A 20 -1.55 25.33 11.33
C THR A 20 -1.50 24.15 12.29
N PHE A 21 -1.01 22.98 11.86
CA PHE A 21 -0.83 21.83 12.75
C PHE A 21 0.55 21.20 12.60
N GLU A 22 0.97 20.53 13.66
CA GLU A 22 2.26 19.86 13.72
C GLU A 22 2.34 18.73 12.69
N ALA A 23 3.46 18.64 11.97
CA ALA A 23 3.77 17.50 11.15
C ALA A 23 4.20 16.32 12.04
N ARG A 24 3.59 15.14 11.83
CA ARG A 24 3.90 13.94 12.62
C ARG A 24 4.53 12.87 11.72
N PRO A 25 5.60 12.21 12.17
CA PRO A 25 6.19 11.10 11.42
C PRO A 25 5.14 10.03 11.07
N SER A 26 5.22 9.49 9.87
CA SER A 26 4.31 8.44 9.34
C SER A 26 2.83 8.85 9.25
N LYS A 27 2.50 10.14 9.37
CA LYS A 27 1.14 10.68 9.20
C LYS A 27 1.08 11.62 8.02
N VAL A 28 0.10 11.42 7.16
CA VAL A 28 -0.15 12.33 6.03
C VAL A 28 -0.81 13.64 6.44
N GLY A 29 -1.31 13.72 7.68
CA GLY A 29 -1.99 14.90 8.20
C GLY A 29 -3.46 14.66 8.52
N LYS A 30 -4.26 15.72 8.38
CA LYS A 30 -5.70 15.73 8.67
C LYS A 30 -6.52 16.02 7.41
N PRO A 31 -7.85 15.81 7.42
CA PRO A 31 -8.71 16.25 6.34
C PRO A 31 -8.56 17.75 6.06
N LEU A 32 -8.40 18.08 4.79
CA LEU A 32 -8.35 19.46 4.33
C LEU A 32 -9.75 20.10 4.37
N PRO A 33 -9.87 21.43 4.43
CA PRO A 33 -11.16 22.11 4.49
C PRO A 33 -12.11 21.67 3.37
N GLY A 34 -13.32 21.25 3.75
CA GLY A 34 -14.35 20.74 2.85
C GLY A 34 -14.27 19.24 2.55
N ALA A 35 -13.22 18.54 2.96
CA ALA A 35 -13.13 17.09 2.80
C ALA A 35 -13.66 16.36 4.04
N VAL A 36 -14.62 15.46 3.85
CA VAL A 36 -15.14 14.57 4.89
C VAL A 36 -14.55 13.19 4.67
N VAL A 37 -13.44 12.92 5.34
CA VAL A 37 -12.68 11.67 5.22
C VAL A 37 -12.90 10.78 6.43
N ASP A 38 -13.04 9.47 6.21
CA ASP A 38 -13.27 8.51 7.28
C ASP A 38 -12.51 7.20 7.06
N VAL A 39 -12.39 6.41 8.13
CA VAL A 39 -11.88 5.04 8.11
C VAL A 39 -13.02 4.10 8.48
N VAL A 40 -13.38 3.20 7.58
CA VAL A 40 -14.59 2.39 7.70
C VAL A 40 -14.33 0.91 7.50
N ASP A 41 -15.28 0.08 7.93
CA ASP A 41 -15.36 -1.32 7.55
C ASP A 41 -15.98 -1.47 6.13
N ARG A 42 -16.19 -2.73 5.69
CA ARG A 42 -16.77 -3.03 4.38
C ARG A 42 -18.24 -2.61 4.24
N ASP A 43 -18.94 -2.47 5.36
CA ASP A 43 -20.34 -2.05 5.41
C ASP A 43 -20.48 -0.51 5.49
N GLY A 44 -19.36 0.22 5.48
CA GLY A 44 -19.33 1.67 5.53
C GLY A 44 -19.49 2.26 6.94
N LYS A 45 -19.43 1.44 7.99
CA LYS A 45 -19.48 1.88 9.37
C LYS A 45 -18.11 2.41 9.81
N SER A 46 -18.10 3.61 10.42
CA SER A 46 -16.88 4.20 10.99
C SER A 46 -16.22 3.29 12.01
N LEU A 47 -14.92 3.13 11.90
CA LEU A 47 -14.11 2.38 12.85
C LEU A 47 -13.61 3.30 13.97
N PRO A 48 -13.41 2.75 15.18
CA PRO A 48 -12.79 3.49 16.28
C PRO A 48 -11.37 3.94 15.92
N ASP A 49 -10.91 5.03 16.53
CA ASP A 49 -9.56 5.53 16.36
C ASP A 49 -8.51 4.45 16.71
N GLY A 50 -7.43 4.41 15.95
CA GLY A 50 -6.39 3.39 16.05
C GLY A 50 -6.67 2.08 15.29
N HIS A 51 -7.86 1.91 14.70
CA HIS A 51 -8.20 0.74 13.91
C HIS A 51 -7.98 0.99 12.43
N GLY A 52 -7.37 0.01 11.76
CA GLY A 52 -7.15 0.04 10.30
C GLY A 52 -8.41 -0.36 9.53
N GLY A 53 -8.77 0.42 8.50
CA GLY A 53 -9.92 0.18 7.66
C GLY A 53 -9.80 0.84 6.30
N LEU A 54 -10.86 0.74 5.50
CA LEU A 54 -10.94 1.39 4.19
C LEU A 54 -10.98 2.91 4.35
N LEU A 55 -10.10 3.59 3.62
CA LEU A 55 -10.12 5.05 3.52
C LEU A 55 -11.20 5.47 2.53
N VAL A 56 -12.12 6.30 2.98
CA VAL A 56 -13.25 6.77 2.17
C VAL A 56 -13.46 8.26 2.27
N LEU A 57 -14.05 8.85 1.22
CA LEU A 57 -14.70 10.16 1.32
C LEU A 57 -16.21 9.94 1.49
N ARG A 58 -16.78 10.55 2.54
CA ARG A 58 -18.20 10.50 2.85
C ARG A 58 -19.03 11.36 1.89
N GLU A 59 -18.44 12.41 1.37
CA GLU A 59 -19.08 13.37 0.49
C GLU A 59 -18.23 13.60 -0.76
N PRO A 60 -18.86 13.73 -1.94
CA PRO A 60 -18.13 14.04 -3.16
C PRO A 60 -17.61 15.48 -3.12
N LEU A 61 -16.42 15.68 -3.64
CA LEU A 61 -15.83 16.99 -3.80
C LEU A 61 -16.10 17.53 -5.23
N PRO A 62 -16.27 18.83 -5.41
CA PRO A 62 -16.69 19.39 -6.69
C PRO A 62 -15.68 19.20 -7.83
N TYR A 63 -14.43 18.92 -7.52
CA TYR A 63 -13.34 18.73 -8.46
C TYR A 63 -12.98 17.25 -8.74
N MET A 64 -13.74 16.30 -8.17
CA MET A 64 -13.54 14.86 -8.45
C MET A 64 -13.92 14.50 -9.89
N LEU A 65 -13.39 13.34 -10.35
CA LEU A 65 -13.75 12.78 -11.65
C LEU A 65 -15.28 12.68 -11.82
N ARG A 66 -15.75 12.87 -13.06
CA ARG A 66 -17.17 12.76 -13.44
C ARG A 66 -17.48 11.44 -14.14
N THR A 67 -16.48 10.82 -14.72
CA THR A 67 -16.55 9.53 -15.40
C THR A 67 -15.14 8.99 -15.64
N VAL A 68 -15.03 7.75 -16.11
CA VAL A 68 -13.84 7.16 -16.69
C VAL A 68 -14.11 6.96 -18.18
N TRP A 69 -13.24 7.48 -19.04
CA TRP A 69 -13.43 7.42 -20.49
C TRP A 69 -13.54 5.98 -20.98
N GLY A 70 -14.66 5.64 -21.61
CA GLY A 70 -14.92 4.33 -22.15
C GLY A 70 -15.12 3.21 -21.12
N ASP A 71 -15.24 3.53 -19.82
CA ASP A 71 -15.35 2.54 -18.74
C ASP A 71 -16.24 3.07 -17.59
N ASP A 72 -17.55 3.12 -17.85
CA ASP A 72 -18.52 3.57 -16.86
C ASP A 72 -18.60 2.61 -15.65
N GLU A 73 -18.34 1.31 -15.85
CA GLU A 73 -18.36 0.34 -14.76
C GLU A 73 -17.25 0.64 -13.75
N ARG A 74 -16.06 0.98 -14.19
CA ARG A 74 -14.96 1.39 -13.31
C ARG A 74 -15.32 2.65 -12.51
N TYR A 75 -15.99 3.63 -13.14
CA TYR A 75 -16.48 4.81 -12.41
C TYR A 75 -17.46 4.43 -11.31
N GLN A 76 -18.40 3.53 -11.60
CA GLN A 76 -19.38 3.07 -10.63
C GLN A 76 -18.75 2.27 -9.47
N GLN A 77 -17.68 1.52 -9.71
CA GLN A 77 -17.00 0.74 -8.68
C GLN A 77 -16.49 1.61 -7.52
N TYR A 78 -16.02 2.84 -7.77
CA TYR A 78 -15.58 3.76 -6.72
C TYR A 78 -16.70 4.11 -5.72
N TRP A 79 -17.95 4.05 -6.14
CA TRP A 79 -19.13 4.44 -5.35
C TRP A 79 -19.94 3.25 -4.82
N ARG A 80 -19.72 2.06 -5.38
CA ARG A 80 -20.43 0.83 -4.98
C ARG A 80 -19.65 -0.03 -3.98
N GLN A 81 -18.34 0.14 -3.91
CA GLN A 81 -17.48 -0.69 -3.06
C GLN A 81 -17.81 -0.52 -1.57
N VAL A 82 -18.15 0.70 -1.16
CA VAL A 82 -18.58 1.03 0.20
C VAL A 82 -19.88 1.83 0.12
N PRO A 83 -20.97 1.39 0.75
CA PRO A 83 -22.25 2.09 0.66
C PRO A 83 -22.16 3.57 1.06
N GLY A 84 -22.62 4.46 0.19
CA GLY A 84 -22.69 5.90 0.43
C GLY A 84 -21.37 6.65 0.48
N CYS A 85 -20.27 6.04 0.03
CA CYS A 85 -18.93 6.64 0.08
C CYS A 85 -18.20 6.48 -1.25
N TYR A 86 -17.28 7.40 -1.52
CA TYR A 86 -16.22 7.15 -2.49
C TYR A 86 -15.14 6.29 -1.84
N ALA A 87 -14.89 5.11 -2.39
CA ALA A 87 -13.87 4.18 -1.90
C ALA A 87 -12.54 4.42 -2.64
N ALA A 88 -11.55 4.92 -1.89
CA ALA A 88 -10.20 5.20 -2.42
C ALA A 88 -9.42 3.94 -2.80
N GLY A 89 -9.81 2.78 -2.25
CA GLY A 89 -9.05 1.54 -2.39
C GLY A 89 -7.76 1.53 -1.57
N ASP A 90 -7.61 2.46 -0.64
CA ASP A 90 -6.50 2.53 0.31
C ASP A 90 -6.95 2.11 1.71
N ILE A 91 -6.00 1.60 2.50
CA ILE A 91 -6.18 1.33 3.93
C ILE A 91 -5.54 2.44 4.73
N ALA A 92 -6.22 2.92 5.76
CA ALA A 92 -5.71 3.93 6.65
C ALA A 92 -6.07 3.66 8.11
N VAL A 93 -5.40 4.35 9.00
CA VAL A 93 -5.71 4.44 10.43
C VAL A 93 -5.86 5.92 10.78
N ARG A 94 -6.95 6.27 11.48
CA ARG A 94 -7.12 7.59 12.10
C ARG A 94 -6.73 7.47 13.57
N ASP A 95 -5.92 8.41 14.07
CA ASP A 95 -5.63 8.50 15.50
C ASP A 95 -6.61 9.43 16.24
N ARG A 96 -6.52 9.44 17.59
CA ARG A 96 -7.39 10.22 18.46
C ARG A 96 -7.31 11.74 18.26
N ASP A 97 -6.21 12.22 17.69
CA ASP A 97 -6.00 13.63 17.37
C ASP A 97 -6.48 13.98 15.96
N GLY A 98 -7.05 13.00 15.23
CA GLY A 98 -7.59 13.17 13.88
C GLY A 98 -6.55 13.13 12.77
N TYR A 99 -5.33 12.65 13.04
CA TYR A 99 -4.34 12.42 12.00
C TYR A 99 -4.52 11.06 11.33
N PHE A 100 -4.28 11.01 10.04
CA PHE A 100 -4.36 9.80 9.25
C PHE A 100 -2.97 9.26 8.92
N ALA A 101 -2.80 7.95 9.05
CA ALA A 101 -1.71 7.19 8.46
C ALA A 101 -2.28 6.33 7.34
N VAL A 102 -1.82 6.53 6.10
CA VAL A 102 -2.19 5.68 4.96
C VAL A 102 -1.20 4.52 4.90
N LEU A 103 -1.72 3.29 5.04
CA LEU A 103 -0.91 2.08 5.11
C LEU A 103 -0.59 1.48 3.73
N GLY A 104 -1.32 1.92 2.71
CA GLY A 104 -1.17 1.45 1.33
C GLY A 104 -2.50 1.04 0.71
N ARG A 105 -2.42 0.40 -0.46
CA ARG A 105 -3.60 -0.11 -1.19
C ARG A 105 -4.25 -1.26 -0.41
N ALA A 106 -5.57 -1.36 -0.49
CA ALA A 106 -6.33 -2.44 0.14
C ALA A 106 -5.95 -3.83 -0.43
N ASP A 107 -5.57 -3.88 -1.69
CA ASP A 107 -5.06 -5.03 -2.40
C ASP A 107 -3.57 -5.34 -2.11
N ASP A 108 -2.83 -4.36 -1.58
CA ASP A 108 -1.41 -4.47 -1.20
C ASP A 108 -1.22 -4.67 0.33
N VAL A 109 -2.28 -4.58 1.13
CA VAL A 109 -2.20 -4.85 2.59
C VAL A 109 -2.41 -6.33 2.85
N MET A 110 -1.38 -6.96 3.38
CA MET A 110 -1.38 -8.39 3.72
C MET A 110 -2.03 -8.65 5.08
N ASN A 111 -2.76 -9.75 5.20
CA ASN A 111 -3.34 -10.21 6.47
C ASN A 111 -2.57 -11.44 6.98
N VAL A 112 -1.52 -11.20 7.75
CA VAL A 112 -0.64 -12.24 8.27
C VAL A 112 -0.97 -12.54 9.73
N ALA A 113 -1.47 -13.72 10.02
CA ALA A 113 -1.86 -14.15 11.36
C ALA A 113 -2.79 -13.14 12.08
N GLY A 114 -3.75 -12.56 11.34
CA GLY A 114 -4.69 -11.56 11.86
C GLY A 114 -4.16 -10.12 11.95
N HIS A 115 -2.90 -9.89 11.59
CA HIS A 115 -2.30 -8.55 11.57
C HIS A 115 -2.29 -7.98 10.15
N ARG A 116 -2.65 -6.71 10.03
CA ARG A 116 -2.57 -5.98 8.75
C ARG A 116 -1.19 -5.38 8.61
N ILE A 117 -0.45 -5.82 7.58
CA ILE A 117 0.91 -5.39 7.28
C ILE A 117 0.92 -4.80 5.88
N GLY A 118 1.35 -3.54 5.76
CA GLY A 118 1.53 -2.89 4.46
C GLY A 118 2.76 -3.45 3.74
N THR A 119 2.61 -3.74 2.44
CA THR A 119 3.77 -4.15 1.62
C THR A 119 4.87 -3.09 1.66
N ALA A 120 4.49 -1.80 1.63
CA ALA A 120 5.42 -0.67 1.66
C ALA A 120 6.25 -0.60 2.95
N GLU A 121 5.74 -1.04 4.10
CA GLU A 121 6.50 -1.07 5.35
C GLU A 121 7.63 -2.09 5.27
N VAL A 122 7.33 -3.30 4.79
CA VAL A 122 8.33 -4.36 4.63
C VAL A 122 9.34 -3.99 3.55
N GLU A 123 8.91 -3.41 2.43
CA GLU A 123 9.78 -2.90 1.36
C GLU A 123 10.73 -1.81 1.88
N SER A 124 10.21 -0.85 2.64
CA SER A 124 11.00 0.22 3.24
C SER A 124 12.04 -0.32 4.22
N SER A 125 11.68 -1.35 4.98
CA SER A 125 12.63 -2.04 5.86
C SER A 125 13.75 -2.70 5.05
N LEU A 126 13.42 -3.48 4.02
CA LEU A 126 14.40 -4.13 3.15
C LEU A 126 15.32 -3.12 2.46
N LEU A 127 14.79 -1.99 1.98
CA LEU A 127 15.56 -0.91 1.33
C LEU A 127 16.60 -0.25 2.26
N ARG A 128 16.41 -0.32 3.59
CA ARG A 128 17.41 0.15 4.56
C ARG A 128 18.60 -0.80 4.73
N HIS A 129 18.47 -2.05 4.29
CA HIS A 129 19.61 -2.98 4.30
C HIS A 129 20.66 -2.56 3.25
N PRO A 130 21.97 -2.50 3.61
CA PRO A 130 23.00 -1.94 2.74
C PRO A 130 23.13 -2.63 1.38
N SER A 131 22.83 -3.91 1.29
CA SER A 131 22.93 -4.70 0.04
C SER A 131 21.74 -4.53 -0.89
N VAL A 132 20.64 -3.85 -0.49
CA VAL A 132 19.40 -3.77 -1.27
C VAL A 132 19.31 -2.48 -2.07
N ALA A 133 19.08 -2.61 -3.38
CA ALA A 133 18.80 -1.50 -4.28
C ALA A 133 17.31 -1.29 -4.47
N GLU A 134 16.54 -2.38 -4.64
CA GLU A 134 15.11 -2.34 -4.85
C GLU A 134 14.45 -3.51 -4.11
N SER A 135 13.21 -3.32 -3.71
CA SER A 135 12.39 -4.38 -3.13
C SER A 135 10.93 -4.28 -3.57
N ALA A 136 10.30 -5.43 -3.67
CA ALA A 136 8.86 -5.55 -3.86
C ALA A 136 8.35 -6.66 -2.94
N VAL A 137 7.18 -6.47 -2.35
CA VAL A 137 6.60 -7.41 -1.41
C VAL A 137 5.16 -7.72 -1.83
N ILE A 138 4.79 -9.00 -1.71
CA ILE A 138 3.43 -9.48 -1.97
C ILE A 138 2.97 -10.42 -0.84
N GLY A 139 1.66 -10.46 -0.63
CA GLY A 139 1.00 -11.49 0.18
C GLY A 139 0.60 -12.66 -0.71
N LEU A 140 0.97 -13.87 -0.29
CA LEU A 140 0.54 -15.12 -0.91
C LEU A 140 -0.33 -15.91 0.08
N PRO A 141 -1.33 -16.68 -0.39
CA PRO A 141 -2.15 -17.50 0.49
C PRO A 141 -1.30 -18.44 1.37
N ASP A 142 -1.74 -18.62 2.62
CA ASP A 142 -1.14 -19.53 3.59
C ASP A 142 -2.25 -20.14 4.46
N ASP A 143 -2.29 -21.46 4.55
CA ASP A 143 -3.37 -22.20 5.23
C ASP A 143 -3.43 -21.92 6.73
N VAL A 144 -2.32 -21.50 7.36
CA VAL A 144 -2.24 -21.28 8.80
C VAL A 144 -2.35 -19.80 9.15
N LYS A 145 -1.67 -18.95 8.37
CA LYS A 145 -1.56 -17.51 8.66
C LYS A 145 -2.55 -16.63 7.88
N GLY A 146 -3.33 -17.23 6.97
CA GLY A 146 -4.14 -16.52 6.00
C GLY A 146 -3.30 -16.07 4.81
N GLU A 147 -2.28 -15.24 5.06
CA GLU A 147 -1.27 -14.88 4.06
C GLU A 147 0.14 -15.03 4.63
N ARG A 148 1.10 -15.32 3.73
CA ARG A 148 2.53 -15.30 3.99
C ARG A 148 3.20 -14.23 3.15
N ILE A 149 4.24 -13.63 3.68
CA ILE A 149 4.99 -12.56 3.02
C ILE A 149 6.05 -13.18 2.12
N LYS A 150 6.03 -12.83 0.83
CA LYS A 150 7.13 -13.06 -0.11
C LYS A 150 7.72 -11.73 -0.56
N ALA A 151 9.04 -11.61 -0.47
CA ALA A 151 9.78 -10.43 -0.92
C ALA A 151 10.62 -10.76 -2.16
N PHE A 152 10.71 -9.81 -3.08
CA PHE A 152 11.63 -9.82 -4.22
C PHE A 152 12.63 -8.69 -4.02
N VAL A 153 13.90 -8.98 -4.18
CA VAL A 153 14.99 -8.05 -3.90
C VAL A 153 15.94 -7.95 -5.06
N VAL A 154 16.29 -6.72 -5.45
CA VAL A 154 17.40 -6.45 -6.36
C VAL A 154 18.55 -5.94 -5.53
N LEU A 155 19.73 -6.55 -5.68
CA LEU A 155 20.93 -6.16 -4.96
C LEU A 155 21.57 -4.92 -5.59
N ARG A 156 22.33 -4.19 -4.78
CA ARG A 156 23.17 -3.08 -5.27
C ARG A 156 24.27 -3.60 -6.17
N ALA A 157 24.74 -2.76 -7.06
CA ALA A 157 25.87 -3.09 -7.94
C ALA A 157 27.11 -3.49 -7.10
N GLY A 158 27.69 -4.64 -7.45
CA GLY A 158 28.83 -5.21 -6.74
C GLY A 158 28.48 -6.14 -5.57
N GLU A 159 27.22 -6.17 -5.13
CA GLU A 159 26.76 -7.14 -4.12
C GLU A 159 26.46 -8.50 -4.77
N LEU A 160 26.81 -9.57 -4.06
CA LEU A 160 26.56 -10.95 -4.51
C LEU A 160 25.59 -11.66 -3.57
N ALA A 161 24.79 -12.54 -4.13
CA ALA A 161 23.93 -13.45 -3.40
C ALA A 161 24.76 -14.53 -2.69
N GLY A 162 25.44 -14.14 -1.61
CA GLY A 162 26.26 -15.05 -0.81
C GLY A 162 25.44 -15.87 0.20
N PRO A 163 26.07 -16.94 0.76
CA PRO A 163 25.48 -17.69 1.86
C PRO A 163 25.17 -16.78 3.05
N GLY A 164 23.95 -16.86 3.57
CA GLY A 164 23.51 -16.05 4.72
C GLY A 164 22.85 -14.72 4.40
N LEU A 165 22.94 -14.18 3.17
CA LEU A 165 22.30 -12.90 2.82
C LEU A 165 20.77 -12.92 3.05
N ILE A 166 20.10 -13.99 2.61
CA ILE A 166 18.65 -14.15 2.82
C ILE A 166 18.31 -14.16 4.31
N GLY A 167 19.13 -14.85 5.13
CA GLY A 167 19.00 -14.84 6.59
C GLY A 167 19.13 -13.42 7.16
N SER A 168 20.19 -12.69 6.75
CA SER A 168 20.43 -11.31 7.16
C SER A 168 19.27 -10.37 6.81
N LEU A 169 18.73 -10.48 5.60
CA LEU A 169 17.56 -9.69 5.15
C LEU A 169 16.32 -9.99 6.00
N LYS A 170 16.04 -11.27 6.28
CA LYS A 170 14.92 -11.69 7.13
C LYS A 170 15.07 -11.17 8.56
N ASP A 171 16.28 -11.29 9.13
CA ASP A 171 16.56 -10.82 10.48
C ASP A 171 16.49 -9.29 10.59
N HIS A 172 16.93 -8.58 9.54
CA HIS A 172 16.79 -7.13 9.46
C HIS A 172 15.32 -6.68 9.55
N VAL A 173 14.43 -7.28 8.74
CA VAL A 173 13.00 -6.99 8.81
C VAL A 173 12.40 -7.37 10.16
N ARG A 174 12.81 -8.52 10.72
CA ARG A 174 12.35 -8.96 12.03
C ARG A 174 12.74 -8.00 13.16
N GLN A 175 13.94 -7.45 13.12
CA GLN A 175 14.43 -6.49 14.13
C GLN A 175 13.71 -5.14 14.00
N ASP A 176 13.40 -4.72 12.79
CA ASP A 176 12.81 -3.43 12.49
C ASP A 176 11.29 -3.40 12.68
N LEU A 177 10.58 -4.43 12.22
CA LEU A 177 9.11 -4.49 12.18
C LEU A 177 8.49 -5.61 13.04
N GLY A 178 9.33 -6.45 13.64
CA GLY A 178 8.87 -7.58 14.45
C GLY A 178 8.71 -8.90 13.67
N PRO A 179 8.47 -10.00 14.39
CA PRO A 179 8.51 -11.36 13.82
C PRO A 179 7.35 -11.64 12.82
N ILE A 180 6.22 -10.95 12.94
CA ILE A 180 5.06 -11.17 12.07
C ILE A 180 5.30 -10.61 10.68
N ALA A 181 6.04 -9.51 10.57
CA ALA A 181 6.39 -8.86 9.30
C ALA A 181 7.58 -9.53 8.57
N GLN A 182 8.25 -10.50 9.21
CA GLN A 182 9.38 -11.19 8.62
C GLN A 182 8.95 -11.98 7.37
N PRO A 183 9.56 -11.75 6.19
CA PRO A 183 9.25 -12.51 4.98
C PRO A 183 9.52 -14.02 5.18
N SER A 184 8.54 -14.84 4.81
CA SER A 184 8.72 -16.30 4.78
C SER A 184 9.71 -16.71 3.70
N GLU A 185 9.69 -15.96 2.57
CA GLU A 185 10.53 -16.19 1.41
C GLU A 185 11.10 -14.87 0.88
N ILE A 186 12.36 -14.89 0.45
CA ILE A 186 13.01 -13.79 -0.26
C ILE A 186 13.65 -14.35 -1.52
N GLU A 187 13.28 -13.78 -2.66
CA GLU A 187 13.82 -14.10 -3.97
C GLU A 187 14.68 -12.95 -4.48
N ILE A 188 15.91 -13.26 -4.89
CA ILE A 188 16.81 -12.27 -5.48
C ILE A 188 16.59 -12.26 -6.98
N ARG A 189 16.31 -11.09 -7.53
CA ARG A 189 16.09 -10.85 -8.97
C ARG A 189 17.08 -9.83 -9.52
N THR A 190 17.28 -9.84 -10.81
CA THR A 190 18.10 -8.84 -11.53
C THR A 190 17.34 -7.54 -11.76
N SER A 191 16.02 -7.62 -11.87
CA SER A 191 15.13 -6.44 -12.03
C SER A 191 13.73 -6.77 -11.51
N LEU A 192 12.95 -5.72 -11.22
CA LEU A 192 11.54 -5.83 -10.86
C LEU A 192 10.66 -5.30 -12.00
N PRO A 193 9.46 -5.86 -12.21
CA PRO A 193 8.52 -5.36 -13.21
C PRO A 193 8.05 -3.95 -12.83
N LYS A 194 8.22 -2.99 -13.75
CA LYS A 194 7.89 -1.58 -13.53
C LYS A 194 7.03 -1.04 -14.66
N THR A 195 6.24 -0.03 -14.34
CA THR A 195 5.63 0.83 -15.35
C THR A 195 6.68 1.75 -15.97
N ARG A 196 6.36 2.37 -17.10
CA ARG A 196 7.22 3.41 -17.74
C ARG A 196 7.56 4.57 -16.81
N SER A 197 6.74 4.84 -15.80
CA SER A 197 7.00 5.84 -14.75
C SER A 197 7.86 5.32 -13.59
N GLY A 198 8.31 4.07 -13.62
CA GLY A 198 9.16 3.46 -12.59
C GLY A 198 8.41 2.84 -11.41
N LYS A 199 7.07 2.81 -11.43
CA LYS A 199 6.28 2.18 -10.37
C LYS A 199 6.31 0.66 -10.50
N ILE A 200 6.66 -0.04 -9.43
CA ILE A 200 6.66 -1.52 -9.37
C ILE A 200 5.22 -2.04 -9.50
N VAL A 201 5.04 -3.06 -10.35
CA VAL A 201 3.75 -3.69 -10.65
C VAL A 201 3.60 -4.98 -9.84
N ARG A 202 3.21 -4.86 -8.55
CA ARG A 202 3.07 -6.00 -7.62
C ARG A 202 2.06 -7.04 -8.10
N ARG A 203 0.96 -6.60 -8.76
CA ARG A 203 -0.04 -7.53 -9.32
C ARG A 203 0.58 -8.54 -10.29
N PHE A 204 1.57 -8.10 -11.08
CA PHE A 204 2.29 -8.98 -12.01
C PHE A 204 3.11 -10.03 -11.26
N LEU A 205 3.83 -9.63 -10.21
CA LEU A 205 4.58 -10.56 -9.35
C LEU A 205 3.65 -11.56 -8.68
N LYS A 206 2.51 -11.11 -8.15
CA LYS A 206 1.52 -11.97 -7.49
C LYS A 206 0.91 -12.97 -8.46
N ALA A 207 0.52 -12.52 -9.66
CA ALA A 207 -0.03 -13.39 -10.70
C ALA A 207 0.98 -14.48 -11.15
N GLN A 208 2.27 -14.10 -11.33
CA GLN A 208 3.32 -15.06 -11.61
C GLN A 208 3.44 -16.15 -10.55
N GLU A 209 3.40 -15.77 -9.27
CA GLU A 209 3.52 -16.72 -8.16
C GLU A 209 2.31 -17.65 -8.02
N LEU A 210 1.12 -17.15 -8.36
CA LEU A 210 -0.13 -17.91 -8.29
C LEU A 210 -0.42 -18.70 -9.58
N GLY A 211 0.35 -18.46 -10.64
CA GLY A 211 0.05 -19.05 -11.97
C GLY A 211 -1.21 -18.48 -12.61
N GLU A 212 -1.56 -17.24 -12.29
CA GLU A 212 -2.74 -16.54 -12.75
C GLU A 212 -2.42 -15.59 -13.92
N ASP A 213 -3.44 -15.18 -14.67
CA ASP A 213 -3.30 -14.14 -15.69
C ASP A 213 -3.03 -12.78 -15.03
N PRO A 214 -1.91 -12.12 -15.32
CA PRO A 214 -1.61 -10.81 -14.75
C PRO A 214 -2.50 -9.67 -15.31
N GLY A 215 -3.36 -9.94 -16.29
CA GLY A 215 -4.25 -8.96 -16.93
C GLY A 215 -3.49 -7.99 -17.85
N ASP A 216 -4.00 -6.78 -18.02
CA ASP A 216 -3.41 -5.77 -18.91
C ASP A 216 -1.99 -5.36 -18.49
N LEU A 217 -1.02 -5.65 -19.36
CA LEU A 217 0.40 -5.35 -19.20
C LEU A 217 0.88 -4.14 -20.03
N SER A 218 -0.01 -3.43 -20.70
CA SER A 218 0.32 -2.31 -21.61
C SER A 218 1.12 -1.18 -20.94
N THR A 219 1.08 -1.11 -19.62
CA THR A 219 1.81 -0.12 -18.82
C THR A 219 3.19 -0.56 -18.37
N LEU A 220 3.56 -1.83 -18.54
CA LEU A 220 4.90 -2.32 -18.22
C LEU A 220 5.94 -1.67 -19.13
N ALA A 221 7.09 -1.35 -18.55
CA ALA A 221 8.28 -1.03 -19.32
C ALA A 221 8.87 -2.32 -19.91
N ASP A 222 9.41 -2.22 -21.12
CA ASP A 222 10.13 -3.30 -21.83
C ASP A 222 11.39 -3.71 -21.06
#